data_592fcc7ba211c43a00daa6e2d321063d
#
_entry.id   592fcc7ba211c43a00daa6e2d321063d
#
_cell.length_a   1.000
_cell.length_b   1.000
_cell.length_c   1.000
_cell.angle_alpha   90.00
_cell.angle_beta   90.00
_cell.angle_gamma   90.00
#
_symmetry.space_group_name_H-M   'P 1'
#
loop_
_entity.id
_entity.type
_entity.pdbx_description
1 polymer ?
#
loop_
_entity_poly.entity_id
_entity_poly.type
_entity_poly.pdbx_seq_one_letter_code
_entity_poly.pdbx_strand_id
1 'polypeptide(L)'
;KDCSPLLLDLGPEDPGIFVTQSVHKQQAGFSQTSQIHKKDSHIKGQDRYCPHKRLNNAFMMHASTSPFYPLFAALDVNAKMHEGKSGQRLWADCVCVGIEARKLLMRTCKYIKPFIPAQIDGKPWGDYPTAEIAHNLRFFEFEPKAKWHNFDGYGDRQYFVDPCKFLLT
;
A
#
# COMPACT_ATOMS: atom_id res chain seq x y z
N LYS A 1 14.39 -8.37 9.92
CA LYS A 1 14.80 -8.12 8.53
C LYS A 1 14.64 -6.65 8.26
N ASP A 2 15.66 -6.09 7.63
CA ASP A 2 15.82 -4.67 7.42
C ASP A 2 14.63 -4.11 6.64
N CYS A 3 13.89 -3.21 7.28
CA CYS A 3 13.01 -2.34 6.55
C CYS A 3 13.90 -1.38 5.77
N SER A 4 14.15 -1.68 4.52
CA SER A 4 14.75 -0.70 3.62
C SER A 4 13.92 0.58 3.67
N PRO A 5 14.53 1.76 3.75
CA PRO A 5 13.76 2.99 3.73
C PRO A 5 12.91 3.02 2.46
N LEU A 6 11.61 3.26 2.63
CA LEU A 6 10.62 3.35 1.53
C LEU A 6 10.98 4.44 0.50
N LEU A 7 11.82 5.39 0.89
CA LEU A 7 12.27 6.47 0.04
C LEU A 7 13.80 6.45 0.00
N LEU A 8 14.34 6.39 -1.19
CA LEU A 8 15.75 6.56 -1.47
C LEU A 8 16.26 7.87 -0.86
N ASP A 9 17.56 7.94 -0.61
CA ASP A 9 18.21 9.20 -0.28
C ASP A 9 18.06 10.15 -1.47
N LEU A 10 17.45 11.31 -1.21
CA LEU A 10 17.21 12.32 -2.21
C LEU A 10 18.33 13.36 -2.20
N GLY A 11 18.84 13.66 -3.38
CA GLY A 11 19.83 14.70 -3.61
C GLY A 11 19.22 16.10 -3.86
N PRO A 12 20.05 17.14 -3.90
CA PRO A 12 19.58 18.51 -4.09
C PRO A 12 18.88 18.75 -5.45
N GLU A 13 19.04 17.87 -6.41
CA GLU A 13 18.36 17.95 -7.72
C GLU A 13 16.98 17.27 -7.72
N ASP A 14 16.74 16.39 -6.76
CA ASP A 14 15.47 15.68 -6.66
C ASP A 14 14.32 16.58 -6.19
N PRO A 15 13.08 16.31 -6.59
CA PRO A 15 11.92 17.08 -6.14
C PRO A 15 11.61 16.83 -4.66
N GLY A 16 11.01 17.83 -4.02
CA GLY A 16 10.34 17.62 -2.73
C GLY A 16 9.10 16.74 -2.88
N ILE A 17 8.80 15.93 -1.88
CA ILE A 17 7.69 14.98 -1.90
C ILE A 17 6.66 15.37 -0.83
N PHE A 18 5.40 15.43 -1.24
CA PHE A 18 4.23 15.52 -0.35
C PHE A 18 3.33 14.32 -0.61
N VAL A 19 2.96 13.62 0.44
CA VAL A 19 2.06 12.46 0.36
C VAL A 19 0.89 12.68 1.30
N THR A 20 -0.32 12.56 0.77
CA THR A 20 -1.55 12.53 1.58
C THR A 20 -2.05 11.11 1.70
N GLN A 21 -2.38 10.69 2.91
CA GLN A 21 -2.84 9.33 3.19
C GLN A 21 -4.14 9.36 4.00
N SER A 22 -5.14 8.63 3.52
CA SER A 22 -6.36 8.37 4.26
C SER A 22 -6.18 7.16 5.17
N VAL A 23 -5.79 7.39 6.40
CA VAL A 23 -5.52 6.33 7.39
C VAL A 23 -6.77 5.48 7.67
N HIS A 24 -7.94 6.09 7.62
CA HIS A 24 -9.23 5.43 7.86
C HIS A 24 -9.64 4.41 6.78
N LYS A 25 -8.99 4.39 5.61
CA LYS A 25 -9.37 3.49 4.51
C LYS A 25 -8.68 2.13 4.57
N GLN A 26 -7.39 2.11 4.77
CA GLN A 26 -6.58 0.90 4.71
C GLN A 26 -5.99 0.48 6.06
N GLN A 27 -6.00 1.40 7.00
CA GLN A 27 -5.48 1.20 8.35
C GLN A 27 -6.60 1.38 9.38
N ALA A 28 -6.31 1.09 10.64
CA ALA A 28 -7.30 1.14 11.72
C ALA A 28 -7.50 2.58 12.24
N GLY A 29 -8.15 3.42 11.46
CA GLY A 29 -8.50 4.78 11.87
C GLY A 29 -10.00 5.03 11.78
N PHE A 30 -10.53 5.94 12.60
CA PHE A 30 -11.89 6.43 12.42
C PHE A 30 -12.04 7.17 11.10
N SER A 31 -13.26 7.14 10.53
CA SER A 31 -13.55 7.83 9.28
C SER A 31 -13.14 9.30 9.32
N GLN A 32 -12.59 9.77 8.20
CA GLN A 32 -11.98 11.07 7.97
C GLN A 32 -10.60 11.28 8.61
N THR A 33 -10.00 10.25 9.23
CA THR A 33 -8.62 10.32 9.70
C THR A 33 -7.65 10.26 8.53
N SER A 34 -6.84 11.30 8.38
CA SER A 34 -5.82 11.40 7.33
C SER A 34 -4.56 12.08 7.84
N GLN A 35 -3.48 11.93 7.10
CA GLN A 35 -2.19 12.54 7.42
C GLN A 35 -1.47 13.03 6.17
N ILE A 36 -0.59 14.00 6.34
CA ILE A 36 0.29 14.51 5.29
C ILE A 36 1.73 14.25 5.70
N HIS A 37 2.48 13.61 4.82
CA HIS A 37 3.92 13.44 4.95
C HIS A 37 4.62 14.40 4.02
N LYS A 38 5.69 15.00 4.51
CA LYS A 38 6.51 15.94 3.76
C LYS A 38 7.98 15.50 3.84
N LYS A 39 8.64 15.36 2.70
CA LYS A 39 10.09 15.11 2.59
C LYS A 39 10.67 16.09 1.59
N ASP A 40 11.32 17.14 2.05
CA ASP A 40 11.94 18.17 1.23
C ASP A 40 13.17 18.83 1.89
N SER A 41 13.71 18.22 2.94
CA SER A 41 14.87 18.75 3.66
C SER A 41 16.13 18.85 2.78
N HIS A 42 16.26 17.97 1.78
CA HIS A 42 17.36 17.91 0.83
C HIS A 42 17.42 19.13 -0.11
N ILE A 43 16.31 19.87 -0.28
CA ILE A 43 16.22 21.09 -1.09
C ILE A 43 16.06 22.36 -0.25
N LYS A 44 16.37 22.28 1.05
CA LYS A 44 16.31 23.44 1.95
C LYS A 44 17.22 24.56 1.44
N GLY A 45 16.67 25.78 1.32
CA GLY A 45 17.36 26.95 0.76
C GLY A 45 17.11 27.19 -0.72
N GLN A 46 16.44 26.28 -1.43
CA GLN A 46 16.00 26.50 -2.82
C GLN A 46 14.59 27.09 -2.87
N ASP A 47 14.23 27.75 -3.96
CA ASP A 47 12.90 28.38 -4.14
C ASP A 47 11.75 27.36 -4.10
N ARG A 48 12.00 26.12 -4.48
CA ARG A 48 11.04 25.02 -4.45
C ARG A 48 10.87 24.38 -3.07
N TYR A 49 11.69 24.76 -2.08
CA TYR A 49 11.51 24.33 -0.70
C TYR A 49 10.23 24.92 -0.10
N CYS A 50 9.42 24.08 0.56
CA CYS A 50 8.23 24.52 1.26
C CYS A 50 8.49 24.62 2.78
N PRO A 51 8.74 25.82 3.33
CA PRO A 51 8.89 25.98 4.78
C PRO A 51 7.66 25.50 5.52
N HIS A 52 7.85 24.94 6.73
CA HIS A 52 6.75 24.47 7.56
C HIS A 52 5.65 25.54 7.77
N LYS A 53 6.04 26.78 7.98
CA LYS A 53 5.10 27.90 8.14
C LYS A 53 4.19 28.06 6.92
N ARG A 54 4.73 27.95 5.70
CA ARG A 54 3.96 28.05 4.45
C ARG A 54 2.96 26.89 4.33
N LEU A 55 3.43 25.66 4.61
CA LEU A 55 2.56 24.49 4.60
C LEU A 55 1.45 24.62 5.63
N ASN A 56 1.79 25.03 6.86
CA ASN A 56 0.82 25.20 7.94
C ASN A 56 -0.22 26.26 7.62
N ASN A 57 0.18 27.39 7.02
CA ASN A 57 -0.77 28.41 6.60
C ASN A 57 -1.74 27.91 5.53
N ALA A 58 -1.23 27.18 4.52
CA ALA A 58 -2.07 26.56 3.51
C ALA A 58 -3.05 25.54 4.13
N PHE A 59 -2.56 24.73 5.07
CA PHE A 59 -3.37 23.79 5.81
C PHE A 59 -4.49 24.48 6.60
N MET A 60 -4.17 25.55 7.31
CA MET A 60 -5.13 26.32 8.10
C MET A 60 -6.27 26.95 7.27
N MET A 61 -5.99 27.32 6.01
CA MET A 61 -7.03 27.83 5.10
C MET A 61 -8.06 26.77 4.70
N HIS A 62 -7.69 25.49 4.77
CA HIS A 62 -8.55 24.38 4.36
C HIS A 62 -9.05 23.53 5.53
N ALA A 63 -8.55 23.75 6.74
CA ALA A 63 -8.95 23.02 7.92
C ALA A 63 -10.28 23.53 8.46
N SER A 64 -11.08 22.62 9.07
CA SER A 64 -12.24 22.98 9.84
C SER A 64 -11.85 23.73 11.13
N THR A 65 -12.83 24.38 11.76
CA THR A 65 -12.60 25.35 12.84
C THR A 65 -11.95 24.76 14.10
N SER A 66 -12.32 23.56 14.52
CA SER A 66 -11.81 22.97 15.75
C SER A 66 -11.25 21.56 15.54
N PRO A 67 -10.11 21.24 16.20
CA PRO A 67 -9.58 19.89 16.14
C PRO A 67 -10.50 18.90 16.86
N PHE A 68 -10.74 17.76 16.24
CA PHE A 68 -11.47 16.66 16.86
C PHE A 68 -10.46 15.65 17.43
N TYR A 69 -10.19 15.76 18.72
CA TYR A 69 -9.14 14.97 19.40
C TYR A 69 -9.25 13.45 19.22
N PRO A 70 -10.46 12.84 19.17
CA PRO A 70 -10.55 11.40 18.88
C PRO A 70 -9.89 10.97 17.57
N LEU A 71 -9.82 11.83 16.56
CA LEU A 71 -9.10 11.52 15.31
C LEU A 71 -7.58 11.54 15.52
N PHE A 72 -7.04 12.44 16.32
CA PHE A 72 -5.63 12.42 16.70
C PHE A 72 -5.28 11.17 17.51
N ALA A 73 -6.12 10.83 18.49
CA ALA A 73 -5.96 9.58 19.25
C ALA A 73 -6.00 8.36 18.34
N ALA A 74 -6.89 8.32 17.33
CA ALA A 74 -6.95 7.24 16.35
C ALA A 74 -5.66 7.11 15.52
N LEU A 75 -5.01 8.23 15.17
CA LEU A 75 -3.71 8.21 14.47
C LEU A 75 -2.62 7.63 15.35
N ASP A 76 -2.55 8.03 16.62
CA ASP A 76 -1.56 7.55 17.57
C ASP A 76 -1.73 6.04 17.85
N VAL A 77 -2.96 5.62 18.15
CA VAL A 77 -3.28 4.19 18.33
C VAL A 77 -2.94 3.38 17.09
N ASN A 78 -3.29 3.89 15.88
CA ASN A 78 -2.96 3.24 14.63
C ASN A 78 -1.45 3.08 14.46
N ALA A 79 -0.66 4.12 14.73
CA ALA A 79 0.79 4.05 14.68
C ALA A 79 1.33 2.98 15.65
N LYS A 80 0.78 2.92 16.87
CA LYS A 80 1.14 1.93 17.86
C LYS A 80 0.80 0.50 17.47
N MET A 81 -0.34 0.28 16.84
CA MET A 81 -0.73 -1.04 16.31
C MET A 81 0.25 -1.56 15.25
N HIS A 82 0.83 -0.67 14.46
CA HIS A 82 1.76 -1.02 13.37
C HIS A 82 3.23 -1.07 13.81
N GLU A 83 3.52 -0.76 15.08
CA GLU A 83 4.88 -0.73 15.61
C GLU A 83 5.43 -2.14 15.87
N GLY A 84 6.70 -2.36 15.52
CA GLY A 84 7.48 -3.53 15.89
C GLY A 84 6.90 -4.87 15.42
N LYS A 85 7.06 -5.91 16.24
CA LYS A 85 6.63 -7.28 15.89
C LYS A 85 5.12 -7.42 15.76
N SER A 86 4.35 -6.66 16.52
CA SER A 86 2.87 -6.68 16.46
C SER A 86 2.38 -6.21 15.11
N GLY A 87 2.93 -5.10 14.60
CA GLY A 87 2.61 -4.60 13.27
C GLY A 87 3.03 -5.55 12.15
N GLN A 88 4.21 -6.13 12.25
CA GLN A 88 4.68 -7.14 11.30
C GLN A 88 3.75 -8.36 11.25
N ARG A 89 3.31 -8.84 12.41
CA ARG A 89 2.36 -9.96 12.51
C ARG A 89 1.00 -9.61 11.92
N LEU A 90 0.48 -8.42 12.24
CA LEU A 90 -0.80 -7.94 11.71
C LEU A 90 -0.83 -7.99 10.18
N TRP A 91 0.21 -7.50 9.53
CA TRP A 91 0.30 -7.52 8.05
C TRP A 91 0.56 -8.91 7.49
N ALA A 92 1.38 -9.73 8.15
CA ALA A 92 1.60 -11.11 7.75
C ALA A 92 0.30 -11.93 7.79
N ASP A 93 -0.48 -11.80 8.86
CA ASP A 93 -1.78 -12.44 9.02
C ASP A 93 -2.77 -11.93 7.94
N CYS A 94 -2.78 -10.63 7.66
CA CYS A 94 -3.61 -10.03 6.61
C CYS A 94 -3.30 -10.63 5.23
N VAL A 95 -2.02 -10.75 4.88
CA VAL A 95 -1.59 -11.37 3.61
C VAL A 95 -2.02 -12.83 3.54
N CYS A 96 -1.80 -13.61 4.60
CA CYS A 96 -2.19 -15.02 4.64
C CYS A 96 -3.70 -15.21 4.48
N VAL A 97 -4.51 -14.44 5.21
CA VAL A 97 -5.97 -14.46 5.07
C VAL A 97 -6.40 -14.08 3.66
N GLY A 98 -5.78 -13.06 3.07
CA GLY A 98 -6.03 -12.65 1.68
C GLY A 98 -5.68 -13.73 0.66
N ILE A 99 -4.62 -14.51 0.88
CA ILE A 99 -4.25 -15.65 0.03
C ILE A 99 -5.29 -16.78 0.15
N GLU A 100 -5.66 -17.17 1.37
CA GLU A 100 -6.66 -18.21 1.59
C GLU A 100 -8.03 -17.83 1.01
N ALA A 101 -8.43 -16.56 1.15
CA ALA A 101 -9.66 -16.06 0.55
C ALA A 101 -9.63 -16.16 -0.99
N ARG A 102 -8.50 -15.83 -1.63
CA ARG A 102 -8.32 -15.98 -3.08
C ARG A 102 -8.42 -17.45 -3.50
N LYS A 103 -7.77 -18.36 -2.78
CA LYS A 103 -7.85 -19.81 -3.04
C LYS A 103 -9.27 -20.34 -2.88
N LEU A 104 -9.97 -19.92 -1.84
CA LEU A 104 -11.37 -20.30 -1.63
C LEU A 104 -12.25 -19.82 -2.79
N LEU A 105 -12.11 -18.54 -3.19
CA LEU A 105 -12.87 -17.99 -4.30
C LEU A 105 -12.60 -18.74 -5.62
N MET A 106 -11.35 -19.06 -5.89
CA MET A 106 -10.98 -19.83 -7.09
C MET A 106 -11.63 -21.20 -7.14
N ARG A 107 -11.83 -21.85 -5.99
CA ARG A 107 -12.45 -23.18 -5.89
C ARG A 107 -13.98 -23.14 -5.93
N THR A 108 -14.57 -22.09 -5.37
CA THR A 108 -16.03 -22.06 -5.12
C THR A 108 -16.80 -21.18 -6.10
N CYS A 109 -16.16 -20.18 -6.71
CA CYS A 109 -16.84 -19.23 -7.58
C CYS A 109 -16.49 -19.45 -9.06
N LYS A 110 -17.53 -19.62 -9.87
CA LYS A 110 -17.37 -19.83 -11.32
C LYS A 110 -17.17 -18.51 -12.09
N TYR A 111 -17.83 -17.45 -11.67
CA TYR A 111 -17.96 -16.22 -12.46
C TYR A 111 -17.01 -15.11 -12.02
N ILE A 112 -16.65 -15.08 -10.76
CA ILE A 112 -15.76 -14.05 -10.19
C ILE A 112 -14.40 -14.68 -9.92
N LYS A 113 -13.34 -14.03 -10.38
CA LYS A 113 -11.96 -14.49 -10.20
C LYS A 113 -11.13 -13.43 -9.47
N PRO A 114 -10.18 -13.84 -8.61
CA PRO A 114 -9.22 -12.90 -8.05
C PRO A 114 -8.26 -12.43 -9.15
N PHE A 115 -7.91 -11.15 -9.12
CA PHE A 115 -6.94 -10.55 -10.03
C PHE A 115 -5.51 -10.87 -9.58
N ILE A 116 -4.99 -11.99 -10.04
CA ILE A 116 -3.65 -12.53 -9.76
C ILE A 116 -3.19 -13.34 -10.98
N PRO A 117 -1.89 -13.63 -11.14
CA PRO A 117 -1.42 -14.56 -12.15
C PRO A 117 -2.13 -15.91 -12.02
N ALA A 118 -2.58 -16.47 -13.14
CA ALA A 118 -3.26 -17.76 -13.13
C ALA A 118 -2.32 -18.93 -12.77
N GLN A 119 -1.08 -18.81 -13.22
CA GLN A 119 -0.02 -19.82 -13.05
C GLN A 119 1.31 -19.13 -12.76
N ILE A 120 2.17 -19.83 -12.05
CA ILE A 120 3.57 -19.50 -11.85
C ILE A 120 4.37 -20.77 -12.20
N ASP A 121 5.37 -20.65 -13.06
CA ASP A 121 6.20 -21.76 -13.53
C ASP A 121 5.36 -22.97 -14.05
N GLY A 122 4.25 -22.70 -14.74
CA GLY A 122 3.36 -23.72 -15.28
C GLY A 122 2.47 -24.44 -14.26
N LYS A 123 2.56 -24.10 -12.97
CA LYS A 123 1.71 -24.63 -11.91
C LYS A 123 0.63 -23.61 -11.52
N PRO A 124 -0.64 -24.03 -11.33
CA PRO A 124 -1.70 -23.11 -10.89
C PRO A 124 -1.33 -22.38 -9.59
N TRP A 125 -1.62 -21.08 -9.55
CA TRP A 125 -1.30 -20.24 -8.39
C TRP A 125 -1.88 -20.78 -7.07
N GLY A 126 -3.10 -21.28 -7.12
CA GLY A 126 -3.80 -21.82 -5.93
C GLY A 126 -3.19 -23.09 -5.35
N ASP A 127 -2.34 -23.79 -6.10
CA ASP A 127 -1.73 -25.07 -5.69
C ASP A 127 -0.43 -24.89 -4.88
N TYR A 128 0.06 -23.65 -4.79
CA TYR A 128 1.22 -23.36 -3.96
C TYR A 128 0.85 -23.22 -2.48
N PRO A 129 1.74 -23.60 -1.55
CA PRO A 129 1.52 -23.39 -0.12
C PRO A 129 1.34 -21.89 0.20
N THR A 130 0.42 -21.58 1.09
CA THR A 130 0.15 -20.18 1.49
C THR A 130 1.38 -19.49 2.04
N ALA A 131 2.20 -20.18 2.82
CA ALA A 131 3.45 -19.64 3.34
C ALA A 131 4.45 -19.29 2.23
N GLU A 132 4.51 -20.08 1.15
CA GLU A 132 5.37 -19.78 0.00
C GLU A 132 4.90 -18.53 -0.73
N ILE A 133 3.60 -18.42 -1.00
CA ILE A 133 3.00 -17.25 -1.64
C ILE A 133 3.20 -16.00 -0.79
N ALA A 134 3.00 -16.08 0.53
CA ALA A 134 3.09 -14.95 1.44
C ALA A 134 4.48 -14.33 1.55
N HIS A 135 5.53 -15.10 1.27
CA HIS A 135 6.92 -14.65 1.40
C HIS A 135 7.60 -14.32 0.07
N ASN A 136 6.88 -14.35 -1.04
CA ASN A 136 7.49 -14.11 -2.34
C ASN A 136 6.57 -13.31 -3.25
N LEU A 137 6.97 -12.06 -3.53
CA LEU A 137 6.21 -11.12 -4.34
C LEU A 137 5.97 -11.59 -5.78
N ARG A 138 6.77 -12.51 -6.30
CA ARG A 138 6.56 -13.07 -7.65
C ARG A 138 5.16 -13.64 -7.87
N PHE A 139 4.50 -14.09 -6.81
CA PHE A 139 3.13 -14.59 -6.89
C PHE A 139 2.07 -13.51 -7.13
N PHE A 140 2.46 -12.26 -7.03
CA PHE A 140 1.61 -11.09 -7.24
C PHE A 140 2.09 -10.22 -8.41
N GLU A 141 3.03 -10.74 -9.19
CA GLU A 141 3.64 -10.07 -10.31
C GLU A 141 3.10 -10.61 -11.62
N PHE A 142 2.68 -9.72 -12.51
CA PHE A 142 2.34 -10.06 -13.89
C PHE A 142 3.54 -9.78 -14.79
N GLU A 143 3.97 -10.79 -15.49
CA GLU A 143 4.99 -10.67 -16.51
C GLU A 143 4.54 -9.75 -17.66
N PRO A 144 5.47 -9.12 -18.38
CA PRO A 144 5.14 -8.40 -19.60
C PRO A 144 4.33 -9.27 -20.55
N LYS A 145 3.29 -8.70 -21.15
CA LYS A 145 2.35 -9.41 -22.05
C LYS A 145 1.54 -10.54 -21.39
N ALA A 146 1.53 -10.62 -20.08
CA ALA A 146 0.69 -11.59 -19.39
C ALA A 146 -0.77 -11.41 -19.80
N LYS A 147 -1.39 -12.48 -20.27
CA LYS A 147 -2.82 -12.52 -20.59
C LYS A 147 -3.60 -12.79 -19.32
N TRP A 148 -4.70 -12.08 -19.19
CA TRP A 148 -5.53 -12.27 -18.04
C TRP A 148 -6.99 -11.96 -18.39
N HIS A 149 -7.87 -12.92 -18.18
CA HIS A 149 -9.28 -12.86 -18.57
C HIS A 149 -9.46 -12.08 -19.88
N ASN A 150 -10.23 -11.61 -20.47
CA ASN A 150 -10.42 -10.97 -21.75
C ASN A 150 -9.48 -9.77 -22.06
N PHE A 151 -8.42 -9.60 -21.27
CA PHE A 151 -7.39 -8.60 -21.57
C PHE A 151 -6.20 -9.24 -22.27
N ASP A 152 -5.77 -8.63 -23.36
CA ASP A 152 -4.57 -9.06 -24.11
C ASP A 152 -3.25 -8.63 -23.48
N GLY A 153 -3.27 -8.41 -22.17
CA GLY A 153 -2.11 -7.94 -21.43
C GLY A 153 -1.91 -6.42 -21.48
N TYR A 154 -1.00 -5.94 -20.66
CA TYR A 154 -0.69 -4.52 -20.55
C TYR A 154 0.58 -4.13 -21.33
N GLY A 155 0.76 -4.74 -22.51
CA GLY A 155 1.93 -4.50 -23.34
C GLY A 155 3.22 -5.02 -22.71
N ASP A 156 4.30 -4.26 -22.82
CA ASP A 156 5.62 -4.67 -22.37
C ASP A 156 5.92 -4.28 -20.92
N ARG A 157 4.91 -3.91 -20.14
CA ARG A 157 5.09 -3.45 -18.75
C ARG A 157 4.85 -4.57 -17.75
N GLN A 158 5.76 -4.68 -16.80
CA GLN A 158 5.60 -5.45 -15.58
C GLN A 158 4.76 -4.66 -14.57
N TYR A 159 3.90 -5.32 -13.81
CA TYR A 159 3.17 -4.69 -12.72
C TYR A 159 2.84 -5.68 -11.61
N PHE A 160 2.63 -5.13 -10.42
CA PHE A 160 2.34 -5.88 -9.21
C PHE A 160 0.92 -5.65 -8.75
N VAL A 161 0.32 -6.69 -8.21
CA VAL A 161 -0.93 -6.61 -7.45
C VAL A 161 -0.58 -6.51 -5.96
N ASP A 162 -1.17 -5.57 -5.27
CA ASP A 162 -1.00 -5.44 -3.82
C ASP A 162 -1.56 -6.69 -3.10
N PRO A 163 -0.74 -7.45 -2.36
CA PRO A 163 -1.19 -8.65 -1.65
C PRO A 163 -2.32 -8.39 -0.65
N CYS A 164 -2.34 -7.18 -0.06
CA CYS A 164 -3.32 -6.76 0.94
C CYS A 164 -4.62 -6.24 0.32
N LYS A 165 -4.69 -6.05 -1.00
CA LYS A 165 -5.90 -5.64 -1.71
C LYS A 165 -6.51 -6.80 -2.46
N PHE A 166 -7.80 -7.03 -2.21
CA PHE A 166 -8.54 -8.12 -2.85
C PHE A 166 -9.24 -7.57 -4.11
N LEU A 167 -8.55 -7.64 -5.24
CA LEU A 167 -9.09 -7.23 -6.53
C LEU A 167 -9.81 -8.41 -7.20
N LEU A 168 -10.98 -8.13 -7.76
CA LEU A 168 -11.86 -9.12 -8.39
C LEU A 168 -12.18 -8.71 -9.84
N THR A 169 -12.51 -9.71 -10.64
CA THR A 169 -12.97 -9.52 -12.03
C THR A 169 -14.07 -10.49 -12.38
#